data_5154559a1eebce63dd901dedc9e29a06
#
_entry.id   5154559a1eebce63dd901dedc9e29a06
#
_cell.length_a   1.000
_cell.length_b   1.000
_cell.length_c   1.000
_cell.angle_alpha   90.00
_cell.angle_beta   90.00
_cell.angle_gamma   90.00
#
_symmetry.space_group_name_H-M   'P 1'
#
loop_
_entity.id
_entity.type
_entity.pdbx_description
1 polymer ?
#
loop_
_entity_poly.entity_id
_entity_poly.type
_entity_poly.pdbx_seq_one_letter_code
_entity_poly.pdbx_strand_id
1 'polypeptide(L)'
;TYVMEYNEEMVREAILRELSRGGQVYYVYNRVNDIAEVAGRLQQQVPEARISFAHGQMNESELEKIMYDFISGGIDVLVSTTIIETGLDISNVNTIIIHDSDRMGLSQLYQLRGRVGRSNRTAYAFLMYKKDKMLKEVAEKRLAAIREFTDLGSGFRIAMRDLEIRGAGSVLGRAQHGHMTAVGYDLYCKMLDTAVKHAKGLPVPKEKNTFVNLSADAFIPDSYIMNESQKLDIYKKIAAVASLEDCDDIRDELRDRFGEKIPASAENLLRIALIR
;
A
#
# COMPACT_ATOMS: atom_id res chain seq x y z
N THR A 1 -5.02 7.11 -5.13
CA THR A 1 -5.57 5.76 -5.40
C THR A 1 -7.04 5.74 -5.06
N TYR A 2 -7.89 5.28 -5.98
CA TYR A 2 -9.34 5.16 -5.83
C TYR A 2 -9.73 3.69 -5.88
N VAL A 3 -10.59 3.25 -4.99
CA VAL A 3 -11.19 1.92 -4.97
C VAL A 3 -12.70 2.08 -5.10
N MET A 4 -13.28 1.54 -6.16
CA MET A 4 -14.68 1.79 -6.52
C MET A 4 -15.29 0.67 -7.37
N GLU A 5 -16.61 0.65 -7.44
CA GLU A 5 -17.31 -0.16 -8.41
C GLU A 5 -17.01 0.29 -9.84
N TYR A 6 -17.03 -0.68 -10.77
CA TYR A 6 -16.82 -0.38 -12.18
C TYR A 6 -17.92 0.56 -12.70
N ASN A 7 -17.48 1.66 -13.29
CA ASN A 7 -18.35 2.67 -13.88
C ASN A 7 -17.73 3.15 -15.19
N GLU A 8 -18.48 2.99 -16.28
CA GLU A 8 -18.04 3.33 -17.64
C GLU A 8 -17.78 4.83 -17.81
N GLU A 9 -18.60 5.68 -17.21
CA GLU A 9 -18.43 7.14 -17.28
C GLU A 9 -17.13 7.56 -16.60
N MET A 10 -16.81 6.98 -15.43
CA MET A 10 -15.55 7.24 -14.72
C MET A 10 -14.34 6.75 -15.50
N VAL A 11 -14.44 5.60 -16.17
CA VAL A 11 -13.36 5.10 -17.04
C VAL A 11 -13.11 6.07 -18.18
N ARG A 12 -14.19 6.50 -18.87
CA ARG A 12 -14.13 7.46 -19.95
C ARG A 12 -13.52 8.78 -19.48
N GLU A 13 -13.99 9.32 -18.37
CA GLU A 13 -13.48 10.57 -17.80
C GLU A 13 -12.00 10.47 -17.44
N ALA A 14 -11.58 9.37 -16.79
CA ALA A 14 -10.20 9.14 -16.43
C ALA A 14 -9.28 9.09 -17.65
N ILE A 15 -9.69 8.43 -18.74
CA ILE A 15 -8.96 8.39 -20.00
C ILE A 15 -8.88 9.78 -20.61
N LEU A 16 -10.00 10.46 -20.82
CA LEU A 16 -10.04 11.79 -21.44
C LEU A 16 -9.21 12.82 -20.67
N ARG A 17 -9.26 12.77 -19.34
CA ARG A 17 -8.43 13.61 -18.46
C ARG A 17 -6.95 13.38 -18.69
N GLU A 18 -6.52 12.11 -18.85
CA GLU A 18 -5.11 11.81 -19.10
C GLU A 18 -4.68 12.29 -20.49
N LEU A 19 -5.50 12.04 -21.51
CA LEU A 19 -5.25 12.50 -22.87
C LEU A 19 -5.16 14.03 -22.95
N SER A 20 -6.04 14.76 -22.27
CA SER A 20 -6.07 16.23 -22.28
C SER A 20 -4.77 16.86 -21.79
N ARG A 21 -4.00 16.14 -20.95
CA ARG A 21 -2.69 16.59 -20.48
C ARG A 21 -1.51 15.94 -21.22
N GLY A 22 -1.79 15.23 -22.34
CA GLY A 22 -0.79 14.57 -23.18
C GLY A 22 -0.15 13.33 -22.55
N GLY A 23 -0.82 12.71 -21.56
CA GLY A 23 -0.38 11.47 -20.93
C GLY A 23 -1.00 10.24 -21.57
N GLN A 24 -0.58 9.06 -21.08
CA GLN A 24 -1.04 7.75 -21.53
C GLN A 24 -1.65 6.97 -20.37
N VAL A 25 -2.45 5.95 -20.71
CA VAL A 25 -3.20 5.16 -19.74
C VAL A 25 -2.85 3.68 -19.86
N TYR A 26 -2.57 3.04 -18.73
CA TYR A 26 -2.66 1.59 -18.61
C TYR A 26 -4.06 1.16 -18.21
N TYR A 27 -4.65 0.24 -18.97
CA TYR A 27 -5.90 -0.42 -18.60
C TYR A 27 -5.63 -1.92 -18.38
N VAL A 28 -5.64 -2.35 -17.13
CA VAL A 28 -5.32 -3.73 -16.75
C VAL A 28 -6.57 -4.58 -16.76
N TYR A 29 -6.59 -5.60 -17.63
CA TYR A 29 -7.66 -6.56 -17.76
C TYR A 29 -7.11 -7.99 -17.85
N ASN A 30 -7.22 -8.76 -16.78
CA ASN A 30 -6.50 -10.03 -16.64
C ASN A 30 -7.24 -11.24 -17.22
N ARG A 31 -7.84 -11.09 -18.42
CA ARG A 31 -8.44 -12.20 -19.18
C ARG A 31 -8.08 -12.06 -20.65
N VAL A 32 -7.35 -13.05 -21.16
CA VAL A 32 -6.87 -13.03 -22.55
C VAL A 32 -8.01 -13.16 -23.55
N ASN A 33 -9.00 -14.01 -23.26
CA ASN A 33 -10.07 -14.34 -24.22
C ASN A 33 -10.94 -13.14 -24.60
N ASP A 34 -11.15 -12.20 -23.66
CA ASP A 34 -12.10 -11.10 -23.82
C ASP A 34 -11.39 -9.75 -24.00
N ILE A 35 -10.04 -9.71 -23.97
CA ILE A 35 -9.28 -8.46 -23.94
C ILE A 35 -9.49 -7.61 -25.19
N ALA A 36 -9.59 -8.25 -26.35
CA ALA A 36 -9.85 -7.57 -27.62
C ALA A 36 -11.26 -6.93 -27.63
N GLU A 37 -12.26 -7.60 -27.06
CA GLU A 37 -13.62 -7.07 -26.92
C GLU A 37 -13.65 -5.87 -25.97
N VAL A 38 -12.91 -5.94 -24.86
CA VAL A 38 -12.78 -4.81 -23.92
C VAL A 38 -12.13 -3.61 -24.60
N ALA A 39 -11.06 -3.82 -25.36
CA ALA A 39 -10.39 -2.77 -26.10
C ALA A 39 -11.36 -2.14 -27.17
N GLY A 40 -12.12 -2.96 -27.86
CA GLY A 40 -13.14 -2.50 -28.83
C GLY A 40 -14.25 -1.67 -28.17
N ARG A 41 -14.74 -2.09 -26.99
CA ARG A 41 -15.73 -1.30 -26.23
C ARG A 41 -15.16 0.03 -25.75
N LEU A 42 -13.95 0.04 -25.24
CA LEU A 42 -13.26 1.29 -24.83
C LEU A 42 -13.07 2.24 -26.03
N GLN A 43 -12.74 1.70 -27.22
CA GLN A 43 -12.60 2.50 -28.45
C GLN A 43 -13.93 3.14 -28.86
N GLN A 44 -15.06 2.47 -28.64
CA GLN A 44 -16.40 3.03 -28.88
C GLN A 44 -16.76 4.12 -27.87
N GLN A 45 -16.34 3.95 -26.60
CA GLN A 45 -16.60 4.91 -25.52
C GLN A 45 -15.71 6.16 -25.61
N VAL A 46 -14.49 6.02 -26.13
CA VAL A 46 -13.51 7.11 -26.30
C VAL A 46 -12.95 7.06 -27.72
N PRO A 47 -13.72 7.50 -28.72
CA PRO A 47 -13.28 7.44 -30.13
C PRO A 47 -12.03 8.25 -30.42
N GLU A 48 -11.75 9.28 -29.62
CA GLU A 48 -10.59 10.15 -29.74
C GLU A 48 -9.27 9.47 -29.34
N ALA A 49 -9.33 8.40 -28.52
CA ALA A 49 -8.16 7.69 -28.04
C ALA A 49 -7.70 6.62 -29.03
N ARG A 50 -6.40 6.49 -29.21
CA ARG A 50 -5.78 5.35 -29.93
C ARG A 50 -5.58 4.22 -28.95
N ILE A 51 -6.44 3.21 -29.04
CA ILE A 51 -6.46 2.10 -28.09
C ILE A 51 -5.90 0.84 -28.73
N SER A 52 -5.00 0.17 -28.05
CA SER A 52 -4.50 -1.14 -28.43
C SER A 52 -4.49 -2.10 -27.23
N PHE A 53 -4.34 -3.39 -27.49
CA PHE A 53 -4.26 -4.37 -26.42
C PHE A 53 -3.04 -5.28 -26.57
N ALA A 54 -2.57 -5.82 -25.44
CA ALA A 54 -1.42 -6.73 -25.40
C ALA A 54 -1.60 -7.80 -24.30
N HIS A 55 -1.18 -9.03 -24.60
CA HIS A 55 -1.18 -10.13 -23.63
C HIS A 55 -0.06 -11.13 -23.88
N GLY A 56 0.31 -11.91 -22.87
CA GLY A 56 1.46 -12.81 -22.92
C GLY A 56 1.34 -14.01 -23.86
N GLN A 57 0.21 -14.21 -24.53
CA GLN A 57 0.03 -15.26 -25.56
C GLN A 57 0.20 -14.74 -27.00
N MET A 58 0.43 -13.44 -27.15
CA MET A 58 0.75 -12.85 -28.47
C MET A 58 2.12 -13.29 -28.94
N ASN A 59 2.31 -13.21 -30.28
CA ASN A 59 3.64 -13.41 -30.88
C ASN A 59 4.60 -12.30 -30.38
N GLU A 60 5.83 -12.65 -30.08
CA GLU A 60 6.85 -11.75 -29.55
C GLU A 60 7.03 -10.49 -30.42
N SER A 61 7.10 -10.67 -31.75
CA SER A 61 7.26 -9.54 -32.69
C SER A 61 6.05 -8.60 -32.71
N GLU A 62 4.84 -9.13 -32.52
CA GLU A 62 3.62 -8.32 -32.43
C GLU A 62 3.57 -7.55 -31.10
N LEU A 63 3.93 -8.23 -30.00
CA LEU A 63 4.02 -7.62 -28.69
C LEU A 63 5.06 -6.49 -28.65
N GLU A 64 6.25 -6.73 -29.20
CA GLU A 64 7.30 -5.73 -29.31
C GLU A 64 6.85 -4.50 -30.10
N LYS A 65 6.16 -4.71 -31.22
CA LYS A 65 5.62 -3.61 -32.03
C LYS A 65 4.61 -2.76 -31.25
N ILE A 66 3.64 -3.40 -30.58
CA ILE A 66 2.62 -2.69 -29.77
C ILE A 66 3.30 -1.91 -28.65
N MET A 67 4.28 -2.53 -27.97
CA MET A 67 5.02 -1.87 -26.89
C MET A 67 5.85 -0.69 -27.40
N TYR A 68 6.49 -0.83 -28.54
CA TYR A 68 7.23 0.27 -29.19
C TYR A 68 6.29 1.42 -29.56
N ASP A 69 5.13 1.13 -30.18
CA ASP A 69 4.13 2.12 -30.55
C ASP A 69 3.55 2.81 -29.30
N PHE A 70 3.38 2.10 -28.21
CA PHE A 70 2.94 2.69 -26.94
C PHE A 70 4.01 3.59 -26.32
N ILE A 71 5.27 3.16 -26.26
CA ILE A 71 6.40 3.94 -25.72
C ILE A 71 6.63 5.21 -26.55
N SER A 72 6.50 5.12 -27.87
CA SER A 72 6.69 6.26 -28.78
C SER A 72 5.49 7.22 -28.84
N GLY A 73 4.41 6.94 -28.09
CA GLY A 73 3.21 7.78 -28.05
C GLY A 73 2.26 7.56 -29.23
N GLY A 74 2.43 6.49 -29.99
CA GLY A 74 1.51 6.08 -31.05
C GLY A 74 0.18 5.51 -30.54
N ILE A 75 0.16 5.02 -29.30
CA ILE A 75 -1.00 4.47 -28.60
C ILE A 75 -1.24 5.29 -27.32
N ASP A 76 -2.48 5.66 -27.06
CA ASP A 76 -2.88 6.47 -25.90
C ASP A 76 -3.30 5.59 -24.71
N VAL A 77 -3.99 4.49 -24.99
CA VAL A 77 -4.46 3.55 -23.98
C VAL A 77 -3.99 2.13 -24.35
N LEU A 78 -3.21 1.52 -23.45
CA LEU A 78 -2.83 0.13 -23.59
C LEU A 78 -3.67 -0.75 -22.66
N VAL A 79 -4.55 -1.57 -23.25
CA VAL A 79 -5.29 -2.61 -22.54
C VAL A 79 -4.39 -3.83 -22.43
N SER A 80 -4.05 -4.26 -21.22
CA SER A 80 -3.09 -5.36 -21.07
C SER A 80 -3.44 -6.28 -19.91
N THR A 81 -2.98 -7.52 -20.02
CA THR A 81 -2.90 -8.41 -18.85
C THR A 81 -1.78 -7.94 -17.92
N THR A 82 -1.45 -8.73 -16.91
CA THR A 82 -0.37 -8.42 -15.96
C THR A 82 1.04 -8.40 -16.55
N ILE A 83 1.19 -8.51 -17.89
CA ILE A 83 2.51 -8.42 -18.56
C ILE A 83 3.23 -7.10 -18.30
N ILE A 84 2.51 -6.02 -17.96
CA ILE A 84 3.12 -4.73 -17.58
C ILE A 84 3.87 -4.78 -16.24
N GLU A 85 3.75 -5.87 -15.48
CA GLU A 85 4.55 -6.10 -14.27
C GLU A 85 6.03 -6.30 -14.58
N THR A 86 6.41 -6.64 -15.83
CA THR A 86 7.77 -7.02 -16.23
C THR A 86 8.75 -5.86 -16.46
N GLY A 87 8.51 -4.69 -15.86
CA GLY A 87 9.62 -3.74 -15.65
C GLY A 87 9.81 -2.62 -16.65
N LEU A 88 8.92 -2.43 -17.63
CA LEU A 88 8.99 -1.27 -18.51
C LEU A 88 8.67 0.03 -17.74
N ASP A 89 9.60 0.96 -17.79
CA ASP A 89 9.46 2.29 -17.20
C ASP A 89 9.01 3.28 -18.28
N ILE A 90 7.71 3.60 -18.28
CA ILE A 90 7.14 4.56 -19.24
C ILE A 90 6.69 5.78 -18.45
N SER A 91 7.50 6.82 -18.47
CA SER A 91 7.30 8.04 -17.68
C SER A 91 6.03 8.83 -18.06
N ASN A 92 5.51 8.64 -19.29
CA ASN A 92 4.31 9.34 -19.77
C ASN A 92 2.99 8.69 -19.31
N VAL A 93 3.04 7.49 -18.71
CA VAL A 93 1.86 6.81 -18.18
C VAL A 93 1.62 7.26 -16.74
N ASN A 94 0.62 8.11 -16.54
CA ASN A 94 0.29 8.64 -15.21
C ASN A 94 -1.10 8.19 -14.71
N THR A 95 -1.84 7.44 -15.50
CA THR A 95 -3.12 6.86 -15.08
C THR A 95 -3.12 5.35 -15.31
N ILE A 96 -3.50 4.58 -14.29
CA ILE A 96 -3.75 3.14 -14.39
C ILE A 96 -5.17 2.83 -13.94
N ILE A 97 -5.86 2.01 -14.71
CA ILE A 97 -7.19 1.50 -14.40
C ILE A 97 -7.10 -0.02 -14.31
N ILE A 98 -7.46 -0.60 -13.17
CA ILE A 98 -7.41 -2.04 -12.92
C ILE A 98 -8.84 -2.55 -12.83
N HIS A 99 -9.29 -3.33 -13.82
CA HIS A 99 -10.70 -3.73 -13.98
C HIS A 99 -11.16 -4.65 -12.85
N ASP A 100 -10.73 -5.88 -12.75
CA ASP A 100 -11.17 -6.86 -11.74
C ASP A 100 -10.20 -6.87 -10.53
N SER A 101 -10.00 -5.72 -9.88
CA SER A 101 -9.00 -5.56 -8.81
C SER A 101 -9.24 -6.45 -7.59
N ASP A 102 -10.49 -6.83 -7.31
CA ASP A 102 -10.87 -7.74 -6.23
C ASP A 102 -10.34 -9.18 -6.41
N ARG A 103 -9.92 -9.54 -7.62
CA ARG A 103 -9.34 -10.86 -7.94
C ARG A 103 -7.82 -10.90 -7.83
N MET A 104 -7.19 -9.75 -7.63
CA MET A 104 -5.73 -9.64 -7.59
C MET A 104 -5.19 -9.73 -6.16
N GLY A 105 -3.95 -10.19 -6.05
CA GLY A 105 -3.21 -10.18 -4.78
C GLY A 105 -2.79 -8.77 -4.38
N LEU A 106 -2.61 -8.52 -3.07
CA LEU A 106 -2.23 -7.20 -2.57
C LEU A 106 -0.86 -6.77 -3.12
N SER A 107 0.11 -7.67 -3.15
CA SER A 107 1.44 -7.40 -3.73
C SER A 107 1.36 -7.07 -5.22
N GLN A 108 0.49 -7.74 -5.97
CA GLN A 108 0.26 -7.49 -7.40
C GLN A 108 -0.36 -6.10 -7.63
N LEU A 109 -1.39 -5.75 -6.86
CA LEU A 109 -1.99 -4.41 -6.91
C LEU A 109 -0.98 -3.32 -6.59
N TYR A 110 -0.08 -3.56 -5.64
CA TYR A 110 0.98 -2.62 -5.29
C TYR A 110 2.00 -2.45 -6.41
N GLN A 111 2.42 -3.55 -7.06
CA GLN A 111 3.33 -3.50 -8.21
C GLN A 111 2.72 -2.76 -9.40
N LEU A 112 1.46 -3.06 -9.73
CA LEU A 112 0.72 -2.38 -10.80
C LEU A 112 0.56 -0.88 -10.51
N ARG A 113 0.16 -0.51 -9.30
CA ARG A 113 0.10 0.90 -8.88
C ARG A 113 1.45 1.61 -9.03
N GLY A 114 2.54 0.92 -8.75
CA GLY A 114 3.90 1.44 -8.89
C GLY A 114 4.37 1.62 -10.34
N ARG A 115 3.53 1.26 -11.34
CA ARG A 115 3.85 1.49 -12.76
C ARG A 115 3.49 2.90 -13.24
N VAL A 116 2.76 3.68 -12.44
CA VAL A 116 2.43 5.08 -12.73
C VAL A 116 3.04 6.00 -11.66
N GLY A 117 3.15 7.29 -11.98
CA GLY A 117 3.72 8.28 -11.07
C GLY A 117 5.26 8.35 -11.10
N ARG A 118 5.85 8.05 -12.23
CA ARG A 118 7.30 8.11 -12.47
C ARG A 118 7.72 9.40 -13.18
N SER A 119 6.85 10.40 -13.17
CA SER A 119 7.08 11.73 -13.69
C SER A 119 6.72 12.77 -12.61
N ASN A 120 6.95 14.05 -12.92
CA ASN A 120 6.55 15.18 -12.07
C ASN A 120 5.03 15.48 -12.10
N ARG A 121 4.24 14.65 -12.79
CA ARG A 121 2.79 14.81 -12.91
C ARG A 121 2.06 13.96 -11.88
N THR A 122 0.93 14.45 -11.40
CA THR A 122 0.06 13.67 -10.49
C THR A 122 -0.44 12.41 -11.19
N ALA A 123 -0.20 11.27 -10.56
CA ALA A 123 -0.65 9.98 -11.04
C ALA A 123 -1.94 9.51 -10.37
N TYR A 124 -2.73 8.75 -11.13
CA TYR A 124 -4.02 8.22 -10.71
C TYR A 124 -4.06 6.69 -10.86
N ALA A 125 -4.51 6.02 -9.83
CA ALA A 125 -4.78 4.58 -9.87
C ALA A 125 -6.24 4.33 -9.50
N PHE A 126 -6.99 3.75 -10.42
CA PHE A 126 -8.39 3.35 -10.26
C PHE A 126 -8.46 1.84 -10.15
N LEU A 127 -8.77 1.34 -8.96
CA LEU A 127 -8.95 -0.06 -8.67
C LEU A 127 -10.45 -0.35 -8.68
N MET A 128 -10.92 -0.96 -9.77
CA MET A 128 -12.33 -1.18 -9.99
C MET A 128 -12.69 -2.64 -9.77
N TYR A 129 -13.86 -2.89 -9.21
CA TYR A 129 -14.46 -4.21 -9.05
C TYR A 129 -15.86 -4.21 -9.65
N LYS A 130 -16.39 -5.41 -9.95
CA LYS A 130 -17.67 -5.55 -10.64
C LYS A 130 -18.81 -4.89 -9.85
N LYS A 131 -19.63 -4.10 -10.52
CA LYS A 131 -20.83 -3.48 -9.96
C LYS A 131 -21.75 -4.52 -9.32
N ASP A 132 -22.40 -4.15 -8.23
CA ASP A 132 -23.36 -4.99 -7.47
C ASP A 132 -22.78 -6.33 -6.98
N LYS A 133 -21.45 -6.42 -6.85
CA LYS A 133 -20.76 -7.61 -6.35
C LYS A 133 -20.45 -7.48 -4.86
N MET A 134 -21.00 -8.40 -4.06
CA MET A 134 -20.50 -8.57 -2.69
C MET A 134 -19.05 -9.03 -2.72
N LEU A 135 -18.17 -8.20 -2.20
CA LEU A 135 -16.75 -8.53 -2.07
C LEU A 135 -16.57 -9.61 -0.99
N LYS A 136 -15.65 -10.53 -1.24
CA LYS A 136 -15.20 -11.44 -0.17
C LYS A 136 -14.40 -10.64 0.85
N GLU A 137 -14.51 -10.97 2.12
CA GLU A 137 -13.80 -10.31 3.22
C GLU A 137 -12.30 -10.12 2.94
N VAL A 138 -11.65 -11.13 2.37
CA VAL A 138 -10.22 -11.08 2.00
C VAL A 138 -9.95 -10.04 0.90
N ALA A 139 -10.83 -9.93 -0.09
CA ALA A 139 -10.71 -8.94 -1.17
C ALA A 139 -10.92 -7.52 -0.63
N GLU A 140 -11.90 -7.33 0.24
CA GLU A 140 -12.18 -6.07 0.91
C GLU A 140 -10.98 -5.60 1.74
N LYS A 141 -10.40 -6.49 2.56
CA LYS A 141 -9.19 -6.19 3.35
C LYS A 141 -8.00 -5.79 2.47
N ARG A 142 -7.80 -6.44 1.31
CA ARG A 142 -6.72 -6.09 0.36
C ARG A 142 -6.95 -4.72 -0.26
N LEU A 143 -8.18 -4.44 -0.72
CA LEU A 143 -8.53 -3.17 -1.33
C LEU A 143 -8.48 -2.02 -0.31
N ALA A 144 -8.85 -2.26 0.94
CA ALA A 144 -8.68 -1.29 2.02
C ALA A 144 -7.19 -1.01 2.27
N ALA A 145 -6.36 -2.04 2.34
CA ALA A 145 -4.92 -1.88 2.57
C ALA A 145 -4.24 -1.07 1.44
N ILE A 146 -4.52 -1.37 0.16
CA ILE A 146 -3.91 -0.62 -0.95
C ILE A 146 -4.36 0.85 -1.00
N ARG A 147 -5.55 1.15 -0.49
CA ARG A 147 -6.06 2.52 -0.35
C ARG A 147 -5.39 3.27 0.81
N GLU A 148 -5.12 2.58 1.92
CA GLU A 148 -4.50 3.15 3.11
C GLU A 148 -3.01 3.46 2.90
N PHE A 149 -2.27 2.52 2.32
CA PHE A 149 -0.82 2.66 2.12
C PHE A 149 -0.51 3.39 0.81
N THR A 150 -0.66 4.71 0.79
CA THR A 150 -0.42 5.57 -0.38
C THR A 150 1.01 6.09 -0.48
N ASP A 151 1.77 6.06 0.62
CA ASP A 151 3.11 6.63 0.69
C ASP A 151 4.14 5.86 -0.15
N LEU A 152 5.11 6.59 -0.70
CA LEU A 152 6.28 6.00 -1.35
C LEU A 152 7.07 5.17 -0.32
N GLY A 153 7.48 3.96 -0.72
CA GLY A 153 8.21 3.06 0.18
C GLY A 153 7.33 2.15 1.05
N SER A 154 6.01 2.19 0.91
CA SER A 154 5.09 1.32 1.67
C SER A 154 5.22 -0.19 1.37
N GLY A 155 6.16 -0.60 0.51
CA GLY A 155 6.31 -2.00 0.07
C GLY A 155 6.42 -3.00 1.21
N PHE A 156 7.19 -2.66 2.25
CA PHE A 156 7.31 -3.50 3.43
C PHE A 156 5.98 -3.62 4.19
N ARG A 157 5.27 -2.52 4.42
CA ARG A 157 3.95 -2.51 5.08
C ARG A 157 2.92 -3.32 4.29
N ILE A 158 2.94 -3.20 2.97
CA ILE A 158 2.10 -3.97 2.05
C ILE A 158 2.41 -5.47 2.15
N ALA A 159 3.68 -5.86 2.15
CA ALA A 159 4.08 -7.25 2.29
C ALA A 159 3.63 -7.83 3.65
N MET A 160 3.78 -7.06 4.71
CA MET A 160 3.32 -7.44 6.05
C MET A 160 1.80 -7.58 6.10
N ARG A 161 1.07 -6.64 5.52
CA ARG A 161 -0.39 -6.69 5.47
C ARG A 161 -0.91 -7.84 4.62
N ASP A 162 -0.21 -8.18 3.53
CA ASP A 162 -0.55 -9.35 2.70
C ASP A 162 -0.37 -10.66 3.49
N LEU A 163 0.70 -10.77 4.28
CA LEU A 163 0.91 -11.90 5.19
C LEU A 163 -0.18 -12.01 6.27
N GLU A 164 -0.61 -10.90 6.85
CA GLU A 164 -1.71 -10.88 7.81
C GLU A 164 -3.03 -11.34 7.17
N ILE A 165 -3.36 -10.83 5.99
CA ILE A 165 -4.60 -11.14 5.29
C ILE A 165 -4.63 -12.60 4.82
N ARG A 166 -3.50 -13.12 4.33
CA ARG A 166 -3.38 -14.55 3.91
C ARG A 166 -3.30 -15.50 5.09
N GLY A 167 -2.96 -14.98 6.27
CA GLY A 167 -2.52 -15.77 7.39
C GLY A 167 -1.09 -16.28 7.18
N ALA A 168 -0.19 -15.94 8.09
CA ALA A 168 1.23 -16.27 7.97
C ALA A 168 1.55 -17.79 7.97
N GLY A 169 0.56 -18.61 8.25
CA GLY A 169 0.63 -20.06 8.15
C GLY A 169 0.95 -20.59 6.74
N SER A 170 0.74 -19.77 5.69
CA SER A 170 1.10 -20.12 4.31
C SER A 170 2.62 -20.10 4.07
N VAL A 171 3.38 -19.30 4.83
CA VAL A 171 4.84 -19.15 4.68
C VAL A 171 5.59 -20.18 5.56
N LEU A 172 5.03 -20.53 6.71
CA LEU A 172 5.68 -21.36 7.74
C LEU A 172 5.16 -22.81 7.83
N GLY A 173 4.24 -23.21 6.94
CA GLY A 173 3.67 -24.57 6.90
C GLY A 173 2.30 -24.68 7.58
N ARG A 174 1.58 -25.77 7.25
CA ARG A 174 0.17 -26.00 7.66
C ARG A 174 -0.06 -26.09 9.19
N ALA A 175 0.97 -26.37 9.98
CA ALA A 175 0.84 -26.58 11.42
C ALA A 175 0.74 -25.28 12.25
N GLN A 176 0.98 -24.09 11.65
CA GLN A 176 1.02 -22.81 12.39
C GLN A 176 -0.11 -21.84 12.02
N HIS A 177 -1.13 -22.31 11.32
CA HIS A 177 -2.24 -21.52 10.76
C HIS A 177 -3.10 -20.74 11.77
N GLY A 178 -3.04 -21.01 13.05
CA GLY A 178 -3.92 -20.38 14.04
C GLY A 178 -3.24 -19.35 14.96
N HIS A 179 -1.95 -19.47 15.17
CA HIS A 179 -1.28 -18.73 16.25
C HIS A 179 -0.99 -17.27 15.91
N MET A 180 -0.58 -16.97 14.69
CA MET A 180 -0.23 -15.61 14.30
C MET A 180 -1.45 -14.69 14.15
N THR A 181 -2.59 -15.24 13.70
CA THR A 181 -3.84 -14.50 13.63
C THR A 181 -4.42 -14.21 15.01
N ALA A 182 -4.19 -15.10 15.97
CA ALA A 182 -4.70 -14.98 17.33
C ALA A 182 -3.90 -13.99 18.20
N VAL A 183 -2.58 -13.89 17.99
CA VAL A 183 -1.70 -13.04 18.83
C VAL A 183 -1.20 -11.77 18.16
N GLY A 184 -1.40 -11.60 16.87
CA GLY A 184 -0.83 -10.49 16.08
C GLY A 184 0.62 -10.73 15.68
N TYR A 185 1.04 -10.07 14.59
CA TYR A 185 2.34 -10.31 13.98
C TYR A 185 3.52 -9.91 14.89
N ASP A 186 3.46 -8.74 15.49
CA ASP A 186 4.55 -8.21 16.32
C ASP A 186 4.83 -9.11 17.52
N LEU A 187 3.77 -9.57 18.19
CA LEU A 187 3.92 -10.48 19.31
C LEU A 187 4.42 -11.86 18.86
N TYR A 188 3.96 -12.36 17.71
CA TYR A 188 4.46 -13.60 17.13
C TYR A 188 5.96 -13.53 16.81
N CYS A 189 6.42 -12.46 16.15
CA CYS A 189 7.84 -12.25 15.85
C CYS A 189 8.70 -12.16 17.13
N LYS A 190 8.19 -11.49 18.15
CA LYS A 190 8.84 -11.38 19.44
C LYS A 190 8.97 -12.74 20.15
N MET A 191 7.90 -13.55 20.12
CA MET A 191 7.93 -14.92 20.64
C MET A 191 8.88 -15.82 19.85
N LEU A 192 8.92 -15.67 18.51
CA LEU A 192 9.82 -16.44 17.64
C LEU A 192 11.29 -16.08 17.90
N ASP A 193 11.62 -14.79 17.99
CA ASP A 193 12.97 -14.32 18.33
C ASP A 193 13.42 -14.85 19.71
N THR A 194 12.53 -14.82 20.68
CA THR A 194 12.76 -15.37 22.01
C THR A 194 13.02 -16.87 21.96
N ALA A 195 12.21 -17.63 21.22
CA ALA A 195 12.37 -19.06 21.05
C ALA A 195 13.68 -19.43 20.33
N VAL A 196 14.05 -18.67 19.29
CA VAL A 196 15.32 -18.85 18.55
C VAL A 196 16.52 -18.54 19.44
N LYS A 197 16.48 -17.47 20.24
CA LYS A 197 17.53 -17.16 21.23
C LYS A 197 17.68 -18.27 22.26
N HIS A 198 16.57 -18.77 22.78
CA HIS A 198 16.57 -19.89 23.73
C HIS A 198 17.16 -21.16 23.10
N ALA A 199 16.77 -21.51 21.87
CA ALA A 199 17.30 -22.66 21.14
C ALA A 199 18.81 -22.54 20.82
N LYS A 200 19.31 -21.32 20.64
CA LYS A 200 20.74 -21.03 20.44
C LYS A 200 21.54 -20.89 21.73
N GLY A 201 20.92 -21.05 22.90
CA GLY A 201 21.57 -20.88 24.20
C GLY A 201 21.99 -19.43 24.50
N LEU A 202 21.39 -18.46 23.80
CA LEU A 202 21.65 -17.03 24.02
C LEU A 202 20.82 -16.51 25.20
N PRO A 203 21.33 -15.57 26.00
CA PRO A 203 20.55 -14.97 27.08
C PRO A 203 19.30 -14.27 26.54
N VAL A 204 18.15 -14.70 27.03
CA VAL A 204 16.86 -14.04 26.74
C VAL A 204 16.65 -12.98 27.81
N PRO A 205 16.51 -11.68 27.46
CA PRO A 205 16.15 -10.65 28.43
C PRO A 205 14.82 -11.00 29.08
N LYS A 206 14.78 -11.12 30.41
CA LYS A 206 13.51 -11.21 31.14
C LYS A 206 12.81 -9.88 31.02
N GLU A 207 11.67 -9.85 30.34
CA GLU A 207 10.80 -8.66 30.36
C GLU A 207 10.41 -8.39 31.80
N LYS A 208 10.86 -7.28 32.31
CA LYS A 208 10.36 -6.72 33.55
C LYS A 208 9.15 -5.87 33.24
N ASN A 209 7.96 -6.38 33.46
CA ASN A 209 6.76 -5.56 33.41
C ASN A 209 6.76 -4.65 34.64
N THR A 210 7.19 -3.41 34.45
CA THR A 210 7.16 -2.39 35.50
C THR A 210 5.85 -1.64 35.43
N PHE A 211 5.06 -1.69 36.48
CA PHE A 211 3.87 -0.87 36.64
C PHE A 211 4.25 0.45 37.29
N VAL A 212 4.08 1.54 36.54
CA VAL A 212 4.31 2.90 37.04
C VAL A 212 2.96 3.57 37.24
N ASN A 213 2.58 3.83 38.50
CA ASN A 213 1.38 4.54 38.87
C ASN A 213 1.77 5.88 39.51
N LEU A 214 1.60 6.97 38.76
CA LEU A 214 1.93 8.32 39.17
C LEU A 214 0.68 9.22 39.03
N SER A 215 0.44 10.05 40.05
CA SER A 215 -0.62 11.09 40.00
C SER A 215 -0.10 12.30 39.20
N ALA A 216 0.14 12.12 37.90
CA ALA A 216 0.57 13.19 37.00
C ALA A 216 -0.18 13.08 35.67
N ASP A 217 -0.58 14.24 35.14
CA ASP A 217 -1.14 14.29 33.80
C ASP A 217 -0.07 13.93 32.76
N ALA A 218 -0.31 12.83 32.03
CA ALA A 218 0.64 12.28 31.05
C ALA A 218 -0.12 11.91 29.78
N PHE A 219 -0.30 12.87 28.89
CA PHE A 219 -1.00 12.70 27.61
C PHE A 219 -0.53 13.78 26.61
N ILE A 220 -0.78 13.54 25.33
CA ILE A 220 -0.53 14.52 24.27
C ILE A 220 -1.84 15.29 24.03
N PRO A 221 -1.91 16.62 24.32
CA PRO A 221 -3.12 17.41 24.12
C PRO A 221 -3.49 17.52 22.63
N ASP A 222 -4.80 17.56 22.32
CA ASP A 222 -5.30 17.78 20.96
C ASP A 222 -4.91 19.16 20.40
N SER A 223 -4.70 20.14 21.29
CA SER A 223 -4.18 21.46 20.92
C SER A 223 -2.72 21.43 20.43
N TYR A 224 -1.96 20.39 20.77
CA TYR A 224 -0.56 20.24 20.35
C TYR A 224 -0.43 19.36 19.11
N ILE A 225 -1.12 18.22 19.08
CA ILE A 225 -1.20 17.33 17.90
C ILE A 225 -2.68 17.08 17.59
N MET A 226 -3.21 17.77 16.58
CA MET A 226 -4.60 17.66 16.15
C MET A 226 -4.92 16.37 15.38
N ASN A 227 -3.91 15.83 14.68
CA ASN A 227 -4.10 14.63 13.84
C ASN A 227 -3.96 13.36 14.68
N GLU A 228 -5.06 12.60 14.82
CA GLU A 228 -5.10 11.36 15.63
C GLU A 228 -4.09 10.31 15.19
N SER A 229 -3.86 10.17 13.88
CA SER A 229 -2.90 9.20 13.35
C SER A 229 -1.45 9.56 13.76
N GLN A 230 -1.08 10.84 13.63
CA GLN A 230 0.23 11.34 14.05
C GLN A 230 0.40 11.22 15.58
N LYS A 231 -0.66 11.52 16.33
CA LYS A 231 -0.68 11.38 17.78
C LYS A 231 -0.46 9.93 18.20
N LEU A 232 -1.11 8.97 17.53
CA LEU A 232 -0.93 7.55 17.78
C LEU A 232 0.50 7.07 17.45
N ASP A 233 1.09 7.57 16.37
CA ASP A 233 2.48 7.25 16.00
C ASP A 233 3.47 7.75 17.05
N ILE A 234 3.27 8.94 17.60
CA ILE A 234 4.08 9.46 18.70
C ILE A 234 3.91 8.62 19.97
N TYR A 235 2.68 8.22 20.32
CA TYR A 235 2.46 7.31 21.46
C TYR A 235 3.20 5.97 21.29
N LYS A 236 3.21 5.41 20.07
CA LYS A 236 3.97 4.17 19.78
C LYS A 236 5.47 4.36 19.95
N LYS A 237 6.02 5.48 19.48
CA LYS A 237 7.43 5.82 19.65
C LYS A 237 7.79 5.98 21.13
N ILE A 238 6.98 6.69 21.89
CA ILE A 238 7.16 6.87 23.33
C ILE A 238 7.10 5.52 24.07
N ALA A 239 6.20 4.64 23.67
CA ALA A 239 6.10 3.30 24.25
C ALA A 239 7.32 2.40 23.96
N ALA A 240 8.08 2.71 22.91
CA ALA A 240 9.28 1.98 22.49
C ALA A 240 10.59 2.54 23.08
N VAL A 241 10.54 3.65 23.83
CA VAL A 241 11.69 4.29 24.48
C VAL A 241 12.38 3.30 25.41
N ALA A 242 13.70 3.13 25.23
CA ALA A 242 14.54 2.26 26.04
C ALA A 242 15.74 3.00 26.66
N SER A 243 16.06 4.21 26.19
CA SER A 243 17.21 4.99 26.61
C SER A 243 16.89 6.49 26.73
N LEU A 244 17.79 7.26 27.35
CA LEU A 244 17.73 8.73 27.39
C LEU A 244 17.86 9.33 25.98
N GLU A 245 18.71 8.74 25.15
CA GLU A 245 18.94 9.17 23.77
C GLU A 245 17.66 9.06 22.93
N ASP A 246 16.92 7.94 23.04
CA ASP A 246 15.61 7.77 22.39
C ASP A 246 14.61 8.86 22.82
N CYS A 247 14.65 9.27 24.09
CA CYS A 247 13.80 10.34 24.61
C CYS A 247 14.12 11.70 24.02
N ASP A 248 15.42 11.98 23.88
CA ASP A 248 15.89 13.26 23.33
C ASP A 248 15.57 13.34 21.83
N ASP A 249 15.73 12.25 21.09
CA ASP A 249 15.32 12.16 19.68
C ASP A 249 13.82 12.44 19.50
N ILE A 250 12.97 11.88 20.36
CA ILE A 250 11.53 12.13 20.31
C ILE A 250 11.20 13.58 20.70
N ARG A 251 11.92 14.18 21.65
CA ARG A 251 11.76 15.59 22.00
C ARG A 251 12.09 16.50 20.82
N ASP A 252 13.18 16.21 20.13
CA ASP A 252 13.59 17.01 18.99
C ASP A 252 12.60 16.84 17.83
N GLU A 253 12.11 15.61 17.57
CA GLU A 253 11.03 15.39 16.60
C GLU A 253 9.74 16.14 16.97
N LEU A 254 9.36 16.17 18.24
CA LEU A 254 8.17 16.89 18.70
C LEU A 254 8.32 18.39 18.52
N ARG A 255 9.50 18.95 18.80
CA ARG A 255 9.78 20.37 18.59
C ARG A 255 9.75 20.75 17.12
N ASP A 256 10.42 19.98 16.29
CA ASP A 256 10.53 20.24 14.86
C ASP A 256 9.19 20.18 14.14
N ARG A 257 8.33 19.23 14.52
CA ARG A 257 7.07 18.96 13.80
C ARG A 257 5.86 19.71 14.36
N PHE A 258 5.82 19.96 15.66
CA PHE A 258 4.61 20.45 16.34
C PHE A 258 4.82 21.73 17.16
N GLY A 259 6.05 22.24 17.22
CA GLY A 259 6.41 23.51 17.83
C GLY A 259 7.32 23.40 19.04
N GLU A 260 8.11 24.43 19.24
CA GLU A 260 9.25 24.48 20.19
C GLU A 260 8.85 24.21 21.66
N LYS A 261 7.60 24.52 22.04
CA LYS A 261 7.12 24.35 23.42
C LYS A 261 6.32 23.06 23.57
N ILE A 262 6.98 22.01 24.02
CA ILE A 262 6.32 20.74 24.37
C ILE A 262 5.44 20.96 25.61
N PRO A 263 4.16 20.56 25.59
CA PRO A 263 3.27 20.63 26.77
C PRO A 263 3.82 19.79 27.94
N ALA A 264 3.62 20.26 29.16
CA ALA A 264 4.09 19.57 30.37
C ALA A 264 3.54 18.13 30.49
N SER A 265 2.31 17.90 30.05
CA SER A 265 1.70 16.56 30.03
C SER A 265 2.39 15.60 29.05
N ALA A 266 2.85 16.08 27.90
CA ALA A 266 3.61 15.29 26.95
C ALA A 266 5.05 15.01 27.43
N GLU A 267 5.68 16.00 28.08
CA GLU A 267 6.98 15.84 28.74
C GLU A 267 6.92 14.82 29.89
N ASN A 268 5.84 14.82 30.68
CA ASN A 268 5.61 13.83 31.72
C ASN A 268 5.51 12.41 31.13
N LEU A 269 4.88 12.28 29.97
CA LEU A 269 4.75 11.00 29.27
C LEU A 269 6.11 10.43 28.88
N LEU A 270 7.03 11.26 28.38
CA LEU A 270 8.41 10.88 28.07
C LEU A 270 9.19 10.46 29.32
N ARG A 271 9.03 11.22 30.41
CA ARG A 271 9.66 10.88 31.70
C ARG A 271 9.15 9.56 32.26
N ILE A 272 7.85 9.27 32.16
CA ILE A 272 7.26 8.01 32.57
C ILE A 272 7.78 6.85 31.73
N ALA A 273 7.97 7.04 30.43
CA ALA A 273 8.52 6.01 29.55
C ALA A 273 9.96 5.61 29.98
N LEU A 274 10.77 6.57 30.41
CA LEU A 274 12.12 6.30 30.93
C LEU A 274 12.17 5.57 32.28
N ILE A 275 11.14 5.74 33.11
CA ILE A 275 11.06 5.06 34.42
C ILE A 275 10.59 3.61 34.27
N ARG A 276 9.90 3.30 33.19
CA ARG A 276 9.36 1.97 32.89
C ARG A 276 10.42 1.00 32.43
#